data_337b9bc477b794fc68c50aa7d351ede5
#
_entry.id   337b9bc477b794fc68c50aa7d351ede5
#
_cell.length_a   1.000
_cell.length_b   1.000
_cell.length_c   1.000
_cell.angle_alpha   90.00
_cell.angle_beta   90.00
_cell.angle_gamma   90.00
#
_symmetry.space_group_name_H-M   'P 1'
#
loop_
_entity.id
_entity.type
_entity.pdbx_description
1 polymer ?
#
loop_
_entity_poly.entity_id
_entity_poly.type
_entity_poly.pdbx_seq_one_letter_code
_entity_poly.pdbx_strand_id
1 'polypeptide(L)'
;MKTRRLFSLLAAAALLACLLLAPSGAPRAAGAPGAAGEFTVMATTFPVWLFTRAVCEDVPGVRVELFVPAQTGCPHDFTPSPADLNRLAAARAIVINGLGLEGFLAQPLRALDKEHAVIDASRGTHPLPAPDGDDGHGHGHGHEHGAPGVNPHIFAGPAQAALMVRAIAEGLGRRDPAHAAAFAANAEKAAARMEGLSAELADIGKTAPRKGIVLQHDDLAYLAHEAGLETVAVLRAGDEGSTLSASRLNALARRLKAEKPVLIAGEPPAPDRAVELLSSESGVPFALLDTASSGPADAAPDYYERVMADNIQTLRRYFDVP
;
A
#
# COMPACT_ATOMS: atom_id res chain seq x y z
N MET A 1 -66.33 -28.54 32.54
CA MET A 1 -65.34 -27.56 32.95
C MET A 1 -63.91 -28.13 32.98
N LYS A 2 -63.48 -29.02 32.09
CA LYS A 2 -62.12 -29.61 32.09
C LYS A 2 -61.32 -29.38 30.78
N THR A 3 -61.87 -28.75 29.80
CA THR A 3 -61.28 -28.59 28.46
C THR A 3 -60.61 -27.21 28.22
N ARG A 4 -60.80 -26.22 29.11
CA ARG A 4 -60.22 -24.88 28.97
C ARG A 4 -58.81 -24.67 29.55
N ARG A 5 -58.30 -25.63 30.34
CA ARG A 5 -56.97 -25.51 31.01
C ARG A 5 -55.81 -26.14 30.19
N LEU A 6 -56.12 -26.93 29.16
CA LEU A 6 -55.08 -27.57 28.32
C LEU A 6 -54.55 -26.67 27.20
N PHE A 7 -55.33 -25.70 26.74
CA PHE A 7 -54.93 -24.78 25.67
C PHE A 7 -53.98 -23.64 26.14
N SER A 8 -54.01 -23.32 27.44
CA SER A 8 -53.17 -22.25 28.00
C SER A 8 -51.72 -22.66 28.27
N LEU A 9 -51.42 -23.97 28.36
CA LEU A 9 -50.07 -24.47 28.60
C LEU A 9 -49.28 -24.71 27.32
N LEU A 10 -49.94 -24.90 26.19
CA LEU A 10 -49.29 -25.06 24.88
C LEU A 10 -48.89 -23.72 24.24
N ALA A 11 -49.55 -22.62 24.59
CA ALA A 11 -49.22 -21.30 24.11
C ALA A 11 -47.98 -20.68 24.77
N ALA A 12 -47.70 -21.09 26.05
CA ALA A 12 -46.53 -20.61 26.78
C ALA A 12 -45.22 -21.30 26.35
N ALA A 13 -45.27 -22.53 25.83
CA ALA A 13 -44.11 -23.27 25.35
C ALA A 13 -43.63 -22.84 23.95
N ALA A 14 -44.54 -22.31 23.12
CA ALA A 14 -44.19 -21.82 21.80
C ALA A 14 -43.52 -20.44 21.76
N LEU A 15 -43.75 -19.61 22.80
CA LEU A 15 -43.08 -18.29 22.91
C LEU A 15 -41.67 -18.34 23.49
N LEU A 16 -41.28 -19.45 24.13
CA LEU A 16 -39.91 -19.58 24.69
C LEU A 16 -38.90 -20.17 23.70
N ALA A 17 -39.36 -20.78 22.61
CA ALA A 17 -38.50 -21.36 21.57
C ALA A 17 -38.03 -20.38 20.48
N CYS A 18 -38.67 -19.22 20.35
CA CYS A 18 -38.28 -18.19 19.36
C CYS A 18 -37.22 -17.17 19.85
N LEU A 19 -36.80 -17.26 21.12
CA LEU A 19 -35.81 -16.30 21.66
C LEU A 19 -34.35 -16.77 21.63
N LEU A 20 -34.07 -17.94 21.00
CA LEU A 20 -32.72 -18.53 20.99
C LEU A 20 -32.04 -18.58 19.61
N LEU A 21 -32.61 -17.92 18.60
CA LEU A 21 -32.03 -17.87 17.25
C LEU A 21 -31.91 -16.42 16.74
N ALA A 22 -31.36 -15.54 17.58
CA ALA A 22 -30.81 -14.28 17.07
C ALA A 22 -29.36 -14.54 16.63
N PRO A 23 -28.96 -14.25 15.37
CA PRO A 23 -27.56 -14.27 15.00
C PRO A 23 -26.86 -13.15 15.77
N SER A 24 -26.01 -13.52 16.72
CA SER A 24 -25.12 -12.60 17.44
C SER A 24 -24.04 -12.09 16.49
N GLY A 25 -24.43 -11.26 15.54
CA GLY A 25 -23.53 -10.40 14.81
C GLY A 25 -23.16 -9.21 15.67
N ALA A 26 -22.41 -9.40 16.75
CA ALA A 26 -21.77 -8.29 17.43
C ALA A 26 -20.73 -7.69 16.49
N PRO A 27 -20.70 -6.36 16.29
CA PRO A 27 -19.59 -5.72 15.60
C PRO A 27 -18.31 -6.06 16.36
N ARG A 28 -17.37 -6.68 15.67
CA ARG A 28 -16.05 -7.02 16.22
C ARG A 28 -15.39 -5.70 16.59
N ALA A 29 -15.36 -5.37 17.87
CA ALA A 29 -14.69 -4.20 18.38
C ALA A 29 -13.20 -4.27 17.95
N ALA A 30 -12.72 -3.23 17.28
CA ALA A 30 -11.30 -3.05 17.02
C ALA A 30 -10.56 -3.03 18.38
N GLY A 31 -9.60 -3.95 18.56
CA GLY A 31 -8.57 -3.83 19.58
C GLY A 31 -8.89 -4.40 20.96
N ALA A 32 -9.27 -5.71 21.07
CA ALA A 32 -8.99 -6.42 22.31
C ALA A 32 -7.47 -6.66 22.43
N PRO A 33 -6.81 -6.42 23.60
CA PRO A 33 -5.41 -6.78 23.77
C PRO A 33 -5.25 -8.28 23.52
N GLY A 34 -4.23 -8.65 22.72
CA GLY A 34 -3.99 -10.04 22.29
C GLY A 34 -3.95 -10.99 23.49
N ALA A 35 -4.51 -12.18 23.31
CA ALA A 35 -4.43 -13.24 24.30
C ALA A 35 -2.95 -13.55 24.62
N ALA A 36 -2.65 -13.86 25.88
CA ALA A 36 -1.28 -14.19 26.30
C ALA A 36 -0.76 -15.38 25.47
N GLY A 37 0.19 -15.11 24.57
CA GLY A 37 0.74 -16.11 23.65
C GLY A 37 0.62 -15.78 22.16
N GLU A 38 -0.22 -14.80 21.77
CA GLU A 38 -0.37 -14.41 20.36
C GLU A 38 0.86 -13.63 19.84
N PHE A 39 1.37 -14.02 18.64
CA PHE A 39 2.48 -13.34 17.99
C PHE A 39 1.93 -12.16 17.18
N THR A 40 1.92 -10.96 17.79
CA THR A 40 1.44 -9.75 17.13
C THR A 40 2.54 -9.15 16.23
N VAL A 41 2.24 -9.01 14.95
CA VAL A 41 3.06 -8.34 13.93
C VAL A 41 2.42 -7.00 13.61
N MET A 42 3.15 -5.91 13.80
CA MET A 42 2.73 -4.56 13.42
C MET A 42 3.30 -4.22 12.06
N ALA A 43 2.46 -4.03 11.06
CA ALA A 43 2.86 -3.53 9.74
C ALA A 43 2.61 -2.03 9.67
N THR A 44 3.58 -1.26 9.17
CA THR A 44 3.57 0.20 9.33
C THR A 44 2.60 0.90 8.40
N THR A 45 2.59 0.54 7.12
CA THR A 45 1.80 1.18 6.06
C THR A 45 0.83 0.19 5.43
N PHE A 46 -0.15 0.71 4.72
CA PHE A 46 -1.19 -0.13 4.12
C PHE A 46 -0.63 -1.20 3.16
N PRO A 47 0.28 -0.90 2.20
CA PRO A 47 0.84 -1.94 1.33
C PRO A 47 1.69 -2.96 2.12
N VAL A 48 2.49 -2.52 3.08
CA VAL A 48 3.26 -3.43 3.95
C VAL A 48 2.34 -4.34 4.77
N TRP A 49 1.18 -3.84 5.18
CA TRP A 49 0.16 -4.64 5.87
C TRP A 49 -0.47 -5.69 4.95
N LEU A 50 -0.78 -5.36 3.69
CA LEU A 50 -1.27 -6.34 2.71
C LEU A 50 -0.26 -7.46 2.51
N PHE A 51 1.02 -7.12 2.31
CA PHE A 51 2.09 -8.09 2.11
C PHE A 51 2.34 -8.95 3.36
N THR A 52 2.34 -8.34 4.54
CA THR A 52 2.50 -9.06 5.81
C THR A 52 1.33 -10.03 6.05
N ARG A 53 0.11 -9.63 5.72
CA ARG A 53 -1.07 -10.53 5.79
C ARG A 53 -0.94 -11.70 4.83
N ALA A 54 -0.48 -11.47 3.60
CA ALA A 54 -0.25 -12.55 2.64
C ALA A 54 0.79 -13.56 3.15
N VAL A 55 1.87 -13.09 3.79
CA VAL A 55 2.91 -13.94 4.39
C VAL A 55 2.37 -14.71 5.62
N CYS A 56 1.49 -14.09 6.41
CA CYS A 56 0.92 -14.67 7.63
C CYS A 56 -0.42 -15.41 7.39
N GLU A 57 -0.83 -15.61 6.14
CA GLU A 57 -2.09 -16.27 5.81
C GLU A 57 -2.15 -17.67 6.43
N ASP A 58 -3.24 -17.95 7.16
CA ASP A 58 -3.51 -19.23 7.84
C ASP A 58 -2.40 -19.72 8.81
N VAL A 59 -1.52 -18.82 9.29
CA VAL A 59 -0.52 -19.17 10.31
C VAL A 59 -1.14 -19.04 11.70
N PRO A 60 -1.26 -20.15 12.46
CA PRO A 60 -1.94 -20.13 13.77
C PRO A 60 -1.19 -19.24 14.79
N GLY A 61 -1.95 -18.53 15.63
CA GLY A 61 -1.39 -17.72 16.71
C GLY A 61 -0.64 -16.45 16.26
N VAL A 62 -0.68 -16.12 14.96
CA VAL A 62 -0.11 -14.89 14.40
C VAL A 62 -1.23 -13.90 14.10
N ARG A 63 -1.06 -12.65 14.54
CA ARG A 63 -1.99 -11.56 14.27
C ARG A 63 -1.27 -10.38 13.64
N VAL A 64 -1.76 -9.91 12.51
CA VAL A 64 -1.21 -8.76 11.79
C VAL A 64 -2.07 -7.53 12.03
N GLU A 65 -1.46 -6.46 12.51
CA GLU A 65 -2.11 -5.16 12.72
C GLU A 65 -1.50 -4.10 11.81
N LEU A 66 -2.36 -3.19 11.35
CA LEU A 66 -1.91 -2.00 10.63
C LEU A 66 -1.63 -0.86 11.61
N PHE A 67 -0.49 -0.19 11.48
CA PHE A 67 -0.08 0.92 12.34
C PHE A 67 -0.68 2.26 11.88
N VAL A 68 -0.36 2.70 10.67
CA VAL A 68 -0.92 3.90 10.06
C VAL A 68 -2.29 3.58 9.47
N PRO A 69 -3.34 4.38 9.74
CA PRO A 69 -4.69 4.09 9.21
C PRO A 69 -4.69 3.91 7.69
N ALA A 70 -5.47 2.94 7.19
CA ALA A 70 -5.47 2.51 5.80
C ALA A 70 -5.77 3.63 4.77
N GLN A 71 -6.48 4.68 5.19
CA GLN A 71 -6.88 5.81 4.34
C GLN A 71 -5.91 7.00 4.40
N THR A 72 -4.81 6.89 5.14
CA THR A 72 -3.85 8.00 5.31
C THR A 72 -3.10 8.31 4.01
N GLY A 73 -2.94 7.33 3.13
CA GLY A 73 -2.10 7.49 1.94
C GLY A 73 -0.61 7.50 2.31
N CYS A 74 0.15 8.43 1.75
CA CYS A 74 1.58 8.55 2.04
C CYS A 74 1.80 8.95 3.52
N PRO A 75 2.60 8.19 4.29
CA PRO A 75 2.67 8.33 5.74
C PRO A 75 3.69 9.34 6.25
N HIS A 76 4.36 10.09 5.39
CA HIS A 76 5.50 10.95 5.78
C HIS A 76 5.17 11.94 6.92
N ASP A 77 3.96 12.50 6.92
CA ASP A 77 3.49 13.45 7.94
C ASP A 77 2.76 12.80 9.12
N PHE A 78 2.76 11.46 9.20
CA PHE A 78 2.06 10.76 10.27
C PHE A 78 2.75 10.98 11.61
N THR A 79 1.98 11.42 12.61
CA THR A 79 2.45 11.59 13.98
C THR A 79 1.77 10.58 14.90
N PRO A 80 2.52 9.61 15.47
CA PRO A 80 1.95 8.61 16.38
C PRO A 80 1.37 9.21 17.65
N SER A 81 0.15 8.78 18.01
CA SER A 81 -0.46 9.09 19.29
C SER A 81 0.14 8.24 20.42
N PRO A 82 -0.08 8.58 21.71
CA PRO A 82 0.30 7.71 22.83
C PRO A 82 -0.32 6.31 22.76
N ALA A 83 -1.53 6.17 22.21
CA ALA A 83 -2.15 4.86 21.99
C ALA A 83 -1.42 4.04 20.93
N ASP A 84 -0.94 4.68 19.86
CA ASP A 84 -0.15 4.03 18.84
C ASP A 84 1.21 3.56 19.37
N LEU A 85 1.85 4.36 20.24
CA LEU A 85 3.09 3.97 20.90
C LEU A 85 2.89 2.74 21.79
N ASN A 86 1.77 2.63 22.50
CA ASN A 86 1.44 1.43 23.28
C ASN A 86 1.25 0.19 22.41
N ARG A 87 0.61 0.33 21.25
CA ARG A 87 0.46 -0.77 20.27
C ARG A 87 1.83 -1.19 19.73
N LEU A 88 2.68 -0.23 19.39
CA LEU A 88 4.05 -0.48 18.93
C LEU A 88 4.89 -1.21 19.97
N ALA A 89 4.79 -0.78 21.25
CA ALA A 89 5.47 -1.42 22.38
C ALA A 89 5.03 -2.88 22.61
N ALA A 90 3.77 -3.21 22.35
CA ALA A 90 3.21 -4.56 22.48
C ALA A 90 3.60 -5.50 21.32
N ALA A 91 3.97 -4.98 20.16
CA ALA A 91 4.28 -5.77 18.98
C ALA A 91 5.55 -6.63 19.19
N ARG A 92 5.52 -7.87 18.71
CA ARG A 92 6.68 -8.79 18.72
C ARG A 92 7.54 -8.65 17.47
N ALA A 93 6.97 -8.21 16.37
CA ALA A 93 7.66 -7.83 15.15
C ALA A 93 7.02 -6.55 14.59
N ILE A 94 7.83 -5.70 13.98
CA ILE A 94 7.42 -4.45 13.35
C ILE A 94 7.95 -4.49 11.93
N VAL A 95 7.06 -4.56 10.95
CA VAL A 95 7.42 -4.59 9.54
C VAL A 95 7.32 -3.19 8.98
N ILE A 96 8.44 -2.67 8.48
CA ILE A 96 8.52 -1.36 7.83
C ILE A 96 8.71 -1.53 6.32
N ASN A 97 8.32 -0.54 5.54
CA ASN A 97 8.68 -0.46 4.13
C ASN A 97 10.20 -0.34 3.97
N GLY A 98 10.82 0.50 4.80
CA GLY A 98 12.23 0.82 4.70
C GLY A 98 12.49 2.01 3.77
N LEU A 99 13.76 2.22 3.40
CA LEU A 99 14.24 3.33 2.55
C LEU A 99 13.86 4.72 3.08
N GLY A 100 13.56 4.83 4.38
CA GLY A 100 13.24 6.09 5.05
C GLY A 100 11.77 6.51 4.98
N LEU A 101 10.88 5.71 4.39
CA LEU A 101 9.45 6.03 4.28
C LEU A 101 8.82 6.29 5.66
N GLU A 102 9.26 5.57 6.70
CA GLU A 102 8.78 5.70 8.08
C GLU A 102 9.73 6.50 8.97
N GLY A 103 10.26 7.62 8.49
CA GLY A 103 11.15 8.48 9.28
C GLY A 103 10.57 8.87 10.65
N PHE A 104 9.25 9.01 10.75
CA PHE A 104 8.52 9.32 11.99
C PHE A 104 8.65 8.22 13.06
N LEU A 105 9.06 6.99 12.73
CA LEU A 105 9.24 5.89 13.70
C LEU A 105 10.62 5.86 14.36
N ALA A 106 11.62 6.54 13.85
CA ALA A 106 13.01 6.42 14.35
C ALA A 106 13.14 6.76 15.85
N GLN A 107 12.51 7.84 16.31
CA GLN A 107 12.53 8.22 17.73
C GLN A 107 11.63 7.30 18.59
N PRO A 108 10.37 7.02 18.22
CA PRO A 108 9.56 6.05 18.95
C PRO A 108 10.21 4.68 19.14
N LEU A 109 10.80 4.11 18.12
CA LEU A 109 11.46 2.80 18.20
C LEU A 109 12.61 2.79 19.19
N ARG A 110 13.45 3.83 19.16
CA ARG A 110 14.55 4.00 20.16
C ARG A 110 14.01 4.16 21.57
N ALA A 111 13.03 5.03 21.76
CA ALA A 111 12.46 5.28 23.09
C ALA A 111 11.79 4.05 23.72
N LEU A 112 11.28 3.14 22.88
CA LEU A 112 10.64 1.89 23.31
C LEU A 112 11.58 0.68 23.31
N ASP A 113 12.86 0.85 22.95
CA ASP A 113 13.83 -0.23 22.75
C ASP A 113 13.33 -1.31 21.77
N LYS A 114 12.67 -0.88 20.67
CA LYS A 114 12.04 -1.75 19.69
C LYS A 114 12.78 -1.84 18.35
N GLU A 115 13.93 -1.20 18.21
CA GLU A 115 14.75 -1.28 16.98
C GLU A 115 15.09 -2.74 16.62
N HIS A 116 15.33 -3.58 17.64
CA HIS A 116 15.57 -5.01 17.45
C HIS A 116 14.37 -5.79 16.89
N ALA A 117 13.15 -5.27 17.03
CA ALA A 117 11.93 -5.91 16.53
C ALA A 117 11.63 -5.58 15.06
N VAL A 118 12.36 -4.66 14.44
CA VAL A 118 12.12 -4.18 13.08
C VAL A 118 12.51 -5.23 12.04
N ILE A 119 11.63 -5.40 11.07
CA ILE A 119 11.84 -6.13 9.81
C ILE A 119 11.74 -5.11 8.70
N ASP A 120 12.82 -4.86 8.02
CA ASP A 120 12.90 -3.97 6.87
C ASP A 120 12.56 -4.76 5.60
N ALA A 121 11.40 -4.44 5.01
CA ALA A 121 10.90 -5.10 3.81
C ALA A 121 11.64 -4.70 2.53
N SER A 122 12.40 -3.60 2.56
CA SER A 122 13.19 -3.17 1.38
C SER A 122 14.43 -4.04 1.12
N ARG A 123 14.76 -4.96 2.01
CA ARG A 123 15.95 -5.79 1.86
C ARG A 123 15.88 -6.65 0.61
N GLY A 124 16.90 -6.52 -0.25
CA GLY A 124 16.99 -7.25 -1.51
C GLY A 124 16.16 -6.64 -2.65
N THR A 125 15.45 -5.53 -2.42
CA THR A 125 14.79 -4.78 -3.49
C THR A 125 15.80 -3.94 -4.29
N HIS A 126 15.36 -3.43 -5.44
CA HIS A 126 16.15 -2.59 -6.33
C HIS A 126 15.51 -1.21 -6.44
N PRO A 127 15.76 -0.29 -5.50
CA PRO A 127 15.12 1.00 -5.48
C PRO A 127 15.55 1.87 -6.66
N LEU A 128 14.56 2.56 -7.26
CA LEU A 128 14.81 3.58 -8.26
C LEU A 128 15.42 4.83 -7.60
N PRO A 129 16.23 5.61 -8.33
CA PRO A 129 16.66 6.92 -7.84
C PRO A 129 15.43 7.81 -7.61
N ALA A 130 15.51 8.67 -6.60
CA ALA A 130 14.55 9.76 -6.46
C ALA A 130 14.65 10.66 -7.70
N PRO A 131 13.53 11.19 -8.20
CA PRO A 131 13.59 12.19 -9.28
C PRO A 131 14.45 13.36 -8.85
N ASP A 132 15.34 13.84 -9.75
CA ASP A 132 16.11 15.04 -9.50
C ASP A 132 15.12 16.18 -9.22
N GLY A 133 15.21 16.78 -8.04
CA GLY A 133 14.48 18.01 -7.75
C GLY A 133 14.97 19.07 -8.75
N ASP A 134 14.05 19.67 -9.52
CA ASP A 134 14.37 20.70 -10.52
C ASP A 134 15.18 21.81 -9.83
N ASP A 135 16.45 22.00 -10.27
CA ASP A 135 17.52 22.79 -9.66
C ASP A 135 17.14 24.27 -9.41
N GLY A 136 16.38 24.50 -8.40
CA GLY A 136 16.07 25.83 -7.87
C GLY A 136 16.48 25.93 -6.43
N HIS A 137 17.78 26.16 -6.15
CA HIS A 137 18.30 26.66 -4.87
C HIS A 137 17.53 26.23 -3.59
N GLY A 138 17.48 24.95 -3.31
CA GLY A 138 16.94 24.43 -2.07
C GLY A 138 17.99 24.54 -0.96
N HIS A 139 17.85 25.48 -0.05
CA HIS A 139 18.48 25.39 1.26
C HIS A 139 17.82 24.23 2.02
N GLY A 140 18.35 23.04 1.85
CA GLY A 140 17.91 21.87 2.58
C GLY A 140 18.08 22.05 4.07
N HIS A 141 17.00 22.25 4.79
CA HIS A 141 16.96 21.92 6.20
C HIS A 141 16.85 20.41 6.28
N GLY A 142 18.02 19.76 6.48
CA GLY A 142 18.13 18.32 6.53
C GLY A 142 17.24 17.72 7.63
N HIS A 143 16.23 17.01 7.22
CA HIS A 143 15.71 15.89 8.00
C HIS A 143 16.39 14.62 7.48
N GLU A 144 17.37 14.13 8.23
CA GLU A 144 18.11 12.87 7.98
C GLU A 144 17.18 11.66 8.19
N HIS A 145 16.25 11.37 7.26
CA HIS A 145 15.29 10.28 7.45
C HIS A 145 15.08 9.37 6.24
N GLY A 146 15.94 9.41 5.22
CA GLY A 146 15.93 8.47 4.11
C GLY A 146 17.34 8.18 3.61
N ALA A 147 17.53 7.10 2.87
CA ALA A 147 18.73 6.95 2.06
C ALA A 147 18.69 8.08 1.01
N PRO A 148 19.61 9.06 1.05
CA PRO A 148 19.52 10.20 0.16
C PRO A 148 19.57 9.73 -1.29
N GLY A 149 18.63 10.18 -2.09
CA GLY A 149 18.59 9.94 -3.53
C GLY A 149 17.89 8.66 -3.99
N VAL A 150 17.10 7.97 -3.15
CA VAL A 150 16.27 6.84 -3.58
C VAL A 150 14.78 7.11 -3.40
N ASN A 151 13.97 6.58 -4.31
CA ASN A 151 12.52 6.62 -4.20
C ASN A 151 12.03 5.48 -3.28
N PRO A 152 11.36 5.76 -2.13
CA PRO A 152 10.98 4.73 -1.18
C PRO A 152 9.71 3.95 -1.56
N HIS A 153 8.99 4.34 -2.61
CA HIS A 153 7.67 3.79 -2.95
C HIS A 153 7.77 2.43 -3.70
N ILE A 154 8.68 1.56 -3.26
CA ILE A 154 8.97 0.25 -3.88
C ILE A 154 7.74 -0.66 -3.99
N PHE A 155 6.77 -0.51 -3.09
CA PHE A 155 5.54 -1.29 -3.08
C PHE A 155 4.67 -1.10 -4.33
N ALA A 156 4.83 0.00 -5.06
CA ALA A 156 4.07 0.29 -6.27
C ALA A 156 4.51 -0.56 -7.48
N GLY A 157 5.68 -1.21 -7.41
CA GLY A 157 6.16 -2.13 -8.44
C GLY A 157 5.95 -3.60 -8.04
N PRO A 158 5.16 -4.40 -8.79
CA PRO A 158 4.93 -5.81 -8.47
C PRO A 158 6.21 -6.65 -8.34
N ALA A 159 7.25 -6.42 -9.13
CA ALA A 159 8.53 -7.11 -8.97
C ALA A 159 9.19 -6.81 -7.62
N GLN A 160 9.15 -5.53 -7.20
CA GLN A 160 9.69 -5.13 -5.90
C GLN A 160 8.82 -5.68 -4.76
N ALA A 161 7.49 -5.66 -4.89
CA ALA A 161 6.56 -6.26 -3.93
C ALA A 161 6.83 -7.76 -3.73
N ALA A 162 7.19 -8.50 -4.78
CA ALA A 162 7.60 -9.90 -4.69
C ALA A 162 8.86 -10.09 -3.84
N LEU A 163 9.83 -9.18 -3.94
CA LEU A 163 11.02 -9.19 -3.09
C LEU A 163 10.68 -8.81 -1.64
N MET A 164 9.78 -7.83 -1.45
CA MET A 164 9.31 -7.42 -0.12
C MET A 164 8.65 -8.57 0.65
N VAL A 165 7.75 -9.35 0.04
CA VAL A 165 7.10 -10.47 0.74
C VAL A 165 8.12 -11.54 1.16
N ARG A 166 9.16 -11.79 0.35
CA ARG A 166 10.26 -12.70 0.71
C ARG A 166 11.08 -12.17 1.88
N ALA A 167 11.42 -10.88 1.88
CA ALA A 167 12.15 -10.24 2.99
C ALA A 167 11.34 -10.26 4.30
N ILE A 168 10.02 -10.03 4.22
CA ILE A 168 9.10 -10.12 5.35
C ILE A 168 9.11 -11.55 5.92
N ALA A 169 8.95 -12.56 5.07
CA ALA A 169 8.93 -13.97 5.50
C ALA A 169 10.23 -14.40 6.17
N GLU A 170 11.38 -14.02 5.60
CA GLU A 170 12.68 -14.26 6.21
C GLU A 170 12.79 -13.59 7.57
N GLY A 171 12.37 -12.31 7.67
CA GLY A 171 12.38 -11.57 8.92
C GLY A 171 11.48 -12.17 9.99
N LEU A 172 10.27 -12.61 9.65
CA LEU A 172 9.34 -13.28 10.55
C LEU A 172 9.85 -14.65 10.95
N GLY A 173 10.40 -15.45 10.02
CA GLY A 173 10.95 -16.77 10.30
C GLY A 173 12.11 -16.75 11.30
N ARG A 174 12.93 -15.68 11.31
CA ARG A 174 13.97 -15.49 12.35
C ARG A 174 13.39 -15.21 13.73
N ARG A 175 12.18 -14.62 13.82
CA ARG A 175 11.53 -14.25 15.10
C ARG A 175 10.58 -15.31 15.62
N ASP A 176 10.03 -16.09 14.71
CA ASP A 176 9.16 -17.23 14.99
C ASP A 176 9.57 -18.44 14.15
N PRO A 177 10.66 -19.13 14.58
CA PRO A 177 11.19 -20.27 13.84
C PRO A 177 10.20 -21.43 13.72
N ALA A 178 9.22 -21.53 14.63
CA ALA A 178 8.19 -22.57 14.57
C ALA A 178 7.31 -22.47 13.32
N HIS A 179 7.09 -21.26 12.82
CA HIS A 179 6.26 -21.00 11.64
C HIS A 179 7.08 -20.60 10.39
N ALA A 180 8.41 -20.62 10.46
CA ALA A 180 9.28 -20.15 9.36
C ALA A 180 8.96 -20.81 8.00
N ALA A 181 8.68 -22.11 7.99
CA ALA A 181 8.33 -22.82 6.76
C ALA A 181 6.98 -22.36 6.17
N ALA A 182 5.99 -22.04 7.02
CA ALA A 182 4.69 -21.52 6.59
C ALA A 182 4.83 -20.12 6.00
N PHE A 183 5.58 -19.22 6.67
CA PHE A 183 5.86 -17.89 6.15
C PHE A 183 6.55 -17.94 4.78
N ALA A 184 7.58 -18.78 4.63
CA ALA A 184 8.28 -18.95 3.37
C ALA A 184 7.37 -19.46 2.25
N ALA A 185 6.56 -20.48 2.53
CA ALA A 185 5.63 -21.05 1.55
C ALA A 185 4.57 -20.03 1.09
N ASN A 186 4.03 -19.23 2.02
CA ASN A 186 3.05 -18.18 1.71
C ASN A 186 3.69 -17.05 0.91
N ALA A 187 4.92 -16.64 1.29
CA ALA A 187 5.65 -15.62 0.55
C ALA A 187 5.91 -16.02 -0.90
N GLU A 188 6.31 -17.27 -1.16
CA GLU A 188 6.53 -17.74 -2.54
C GLU A 188 5.23 -17.76 -3.36
N LYS A 189 4.09 -18.11 -2.74
CA LYS A 189 2.78 -18.03 -3.43
C LYS A 189 2.42 -16.57 -3.79
N ALA A 190 2.62 -15.63 -2.85
CA ALA A 190 2.36 -14.22 -3.08
C ALA A 190 3.33 -13.64 -4.13
N ALA A 191 4.62 -13.93 -4.00
CA ALA A 191 5.64 -13.48 -4.93
C ALA A 191 5.37 -13.96 -6.37
N ALA A 192 4.99 -15.22 -6.55
CA ALA A 192 4.67 -15.76 -7.88
C ALA A 192 3.50 -15.01 -8.55
N ARG A 193 2.46 -14.59 -7.79
CA ARG A 193 1.37 -13.77 -8.33
C ARG A 193 1.86 -12.37 -8.73
N MET A 194 2.69 -11.75 -7.89
CA MET A 194 3.26 -10.42 -8.16
C MET A 194 4.21 -10.44 -9.35
N GLU A 195 5.04 -11.47 -9.48
CA GLU A 195 5.93 -11.67 -10.64
C GLU A 195 5.14 -11.87 -11.95
N GLY A 196 3.98 -12.54 -11.87
CA GLY A 196 3.04 -12.64 -12.99
C GLY A 196 2.55 -11.27 -13.46
N LEU A 197 2.13 -10.41 -12.52
CA LEU A 197 1.69 -9.04 -12.81
C LEU A 197 2.83 -8.18 -13.38
N SER A 198 4.04 -8.33 -12.85
CA SER A 198 5.23 -7.63 -13.38
C SER A 198 5.53 -8.06 -14.83
N ALA A 199 5.39 -9.35 -15.14
CA ALA A 199 5.56 -9.85 -16.51
C ALA A 199 4.52 -9.24 -17.46
N GLU A 200 3.25 -9.14 -17.03
CA GLU A 200 2.19 -8.48 -17.80
C GLU A 200 2.44 -6.98 -18.02
N LEU A 201 2.97 -6.28 -17.00
CA LEU A 201 3.41 -4.89 -17.14
C LEU A 201 4.54 -4.77 -18.16
N ALA A 202 5.56 -5.61 -18.07
CA ALA A 202 6.70 -5.59 -18.99
C ALA A 202 6.30 -5.83 -20.45
N ASP A 203 5.23 -6.58 -20.70
CA ASP A 203 4.72 -6.81 -22.06
C ASP A 203 4.14 -5.53 -22.70
N ILE A 204 3.64 -4.60 -21.88
CA ILE A 204 3.18 -3.29 -22.38
C ILE A 204 4.34 -2.54 -23.04
N GLY A 205 5.47 -2.42 -22.35
CA GLY A 205 6.64 -1.70 -22.89
C GLY A 205 7.31 -2.37 -24.09
N LYS A 206 7.13 -3.70 -24.24
CA LYS A 206 7.64 -4.42 -25.41
C LYS A 206 6.83 -4.13 -26.67
N THR A 207 5.53 -3.91 -26.52
CA THR A 207 4.58 -3.84 -27.65
C THR A 207 4.03 -2.44 -27.91
N ALA A 208 4.09 -1.55 -26.93
CA ALA A 208 3.60 -0.18 -27.06
C ALA A 208 4.37 0.60 -28.15
N PRO A 209 3.65 1.18 -29.13
CA PRO A 209 4.30 1.94 -30.22
C PRO A 209 4.89 3.27 -29.74
N ARG A 210 4.41 3.83 -28.66
CA ARG A 210 4.91 5.02 -27.96
C ARG A 210 4.89 4.76 -26.46
N LYS A 211 5.85 5.30 -25.71
CA LYS A 211 6.09 4.94 -24.30
C LYS A 211 6.02 6.12 -23.33
N GLY A 212 5.84 7.33 -23.80
CA GLY A 212 5.87 8.53 -22.98
C GLY A 212 4.69 8.59 -22.01
N ILE A 213 4.99 8.74 -20.71
CA ILE A 213 4.02 8.93 -19.63
C ILE A 213 4.42 10.10 -18.75
N VAL A 214 3.44 10.84 -18.25
CA VAL A 214 3.62 11.86 -17.21
C VAL A 214 3.02 11.34 -15.92
N LEU A 215 3.71 11.49 -14.81
CA LEU A 215 3.26 11.00 -13.51
C LEU A 215 2.82 12.16 -12.62
N GLN A 216 1.69 12.00 -11.92
CA GLN A 216 1.24 12.98 -10.93
C GLN A 216 2.21 13.01 -9.74
N HIS A 217 2.65 11.85 -9.28
CA HIS A 217 3.58 11.70 -8.16
C HIS A 217 4.64 10.64 -8.48
N ASP A 218 5.78 10.70 -7.80
CA ASP A 218 6.90 9.77 -8.03
C ASP A 218 6.69 8.37 -7.44
N ASP A 219 5.65 8.15 -6.65
CA ASP A 219 5.24 6.82 -6.22
C ASP A 219 4.77 5.92 -7.38
N LEU A 220 4.24 6.51 -8.47
CA LEU A 220 3.91 5.81 -9.72
C LEU A 220 5.15 5.39 -10.55
N ALA A 221 6.37 5.83 -10.14
CA ALA A 221 7.56 5.59 -10.94
C ALA A 221 7.92 4.11 -11.11
N TYR A 222 7.71 3.30 -10.07
CA TYR A 222 7.97 1.85 -10.15
C TYR A 222 7.02 1.16 -11.11
N LEU A 223 5.73 1.52 -11.10
CA LEU A 223 4.74 0.99 -12.04
C LEU A 223 5.11 1.34 -13.49
N ALA A 224 5.45 2.60 -13.75
CA ALA A 224 5.89 3.06 -15.07
C ALA A 224 7.18 2.36 -15.52
N HIS A 225 8.15 2.21 -14.63
CA HIS A 225 9.43 1.54 -14.89
C HIS A 225 9.23 0.07 -15.27
N GLU A 226 8.44 -0.69 -14.46
CA GLU A 226 8.17 -2.10 -14.75
C GLU A 226 7.37 -2.29 -16.04
N ALA A 227 6.49 -1.35 -16.36
CA ALA A 227 5.80 -1.32 -17.65
C ALA A 227 6.70 -0.89 -18.83
N GLY A 228 7.98 -0.62 -18.61
CA GLY A 228 8.91 -0.19 -19.66
C GLY A 228 8.52 1.13 -20.33
N LEU A 229 7.83 2.01 -19.59
CA LEU A 229 7.39 3.32 -20.04
C LEU A 229 8.45 4.39 -19.75
N GLU A 230 8.46 5.44 -20.55
CA GLU A 230 9.39 6.56 -20.45
C GLU A 230 8.73 7.70 -19.69
N THR A 231 9.16 7.95 -18.45
CA THR A 231 8.66 9.07 -17.65
C THR A 231 9.15 10.39 -18.25
N VAL A 232 8.23 11.14 -18.85
CA VAL A 232 8.51 12.44 -19.48
C VAL A 232 8.60 13.55 -18.42
N ALA A 233 7.75 13.51 -17.40
CA ALA A 233 7.75 14.45 -16.29
C ALA A 233 7.07 13.83 -15.07
N VAL A 234 7.42 14.32 -13.87
CA VAL A 234 6.74 14.08 -12.59
C VAL A 234 6.25 15.43 -12.09
N LEU A 235 4.96 15.52 -11.69
CA LEU A 235 4.37 16.79 -11.26
C LEU A 235 4.71 17.11 -9.80
N ARG A 236 4.83 16.08 -8.96
CA ARG A 236 5.27 16.17 -7.56
C ARG A 236 6.37 15.14 -7.34
N ALA A 237 7.52 15.58 -6.91
CA ALA A 237 8.64 14.71 -6.55
C ALA A 237 8.90 14.86 -5.04
N GLY A 238 8.94 13.73 -4.35
CA GLY A 238 9.20 13.69 -2.91
C GLY A 238 8.06 14.25 -2.04
N ASP A 239 8.34 14.36 -0.74
CA ASP A 239 7.37 14.67 0.32
C ASP A 239 6.91 16.13 0.36
N GLU A 240 7.71 17.03 -0.17
CA GLU A 240 7.35 18.44 -0.22
C GLU A 240 6.30 18.66 -1.31
N GLY A 241 5.03 18.69 -0.91
CA GLY A 241 3.87 18.97 -1.77
C GLY A 241 3.86 20.34 -2.41
N SER A 242 4.99 20.78 -2.97
CA SER A 242 5.09 22.01 -3.72
C SER A 242 4.33 21.87 -5.02
N THR A 243 3.09 22.36 -5.02
CA THR A 243 2.30 22.53 -6.23
C THR A 243 3.13 23.30 -7.25
N LEU A 244 3.28 22.78 -8.45
CA LEU A 244 3.96 23.49 -9.53
C LEU A 244 3.37 24.89 -9.69
N SER A 245 4.21 25.91 -9.79
CA SER A 245 3.73 27.27 -10.05
C SER A 245 2.96 27.32 -11.37
N ALA A 246 2.02 28.24 -11.51
CA ALA A 246 1.26 28.42 -12.75
C ALA A 246 2.17 28.61 -13.97
N SER A 247 3.32 29.27 -13.80
CA SER A 247 4.31 29.45 -14.86
C SER A 247 4.93 28.11 -15.29
N ARG A 248 5.31 27.25 -14.34
CA ARG A 248 5.86 25.91 -14.62
C ARG A 248 4.81 25.00 -15.26
N LEU A 249 3.57 25.01 -14.77
CA LEU A 249 2.45 24.27 -15.38
C LEU A 249 2.23 24.67 -16.83
N ASN A 250 2.20 25.96 -17.14
CA ASN A 250 2.06 26.47 -18.51
C ASN A 250 3.25 26.08 -19.41
N ALA A 251 4.47 26.12 -18.89
CA ALA A 251 5.65 25.67 -19.63
C ALA A 251 5.58 24.17 -19.93
N LEU A 252 5.20 23.36 -18.93
CA LEU A 252 5.03 21.93 -19.08
C LEU A 252 3.91 21.62 -20.08
N ALA A 253 2.76 22.27 -20.03
CA ALA A 253 1.67 22.07 -20.96
C ALA A 253 2.12 22.28 -22.43
N ARG A 254 2.88 23.36 -22.70
CA ARG A 254 3.44 23.61 -24.02
C ARG A 254 4.43 22.51 -24.47
N ARG A 255 5.27 22.04 -23.54
CA ARG A 255 6.20 20.94 -23.78
C ARG A 255 5.45 19.64 -24.12
N LEU A 256 4.46 19.26 -23.32
CA LEU A 256 3.65 18.05 -23.54
C LEU A 256 2.87 18.11 -24.85
N LYS A 257 2.39 19.31 -25.24
CA LYS A 257 1.73 19.51 -26.54
C LYS A 257 2.66 19.24 -27.74
N ALA A 258 3.96 19.52 -27.57
CA ALA A 258 4.98 19.25 -28.59
C ALA A 258 5.44 17.79 -28.58
N GLU A 259 5.75 17.23 -27.40
CA GLU A 259 6.28 15.86 -27.22
C GLU A 259 5.19 14.79 -27.35
N LYS A 260 3.94 15.12 -27.04
CA LYS A 260 2.76 14.25 -27.15
C LYS A 260 2.96 12.89 -26.44
N PRO A 261 3.24 12.88 -25.13
CA PRO A 261 3.22 11.62 -24.39
C PRO A 261 1.85 10.95 -24.53
N VAL A 262 1.78 9.67 -24.21
CA VAL A 262 0.55 8.88 -24.41
C VAL A 262 -0.47 9.19 -23.30
N LEU A 263 0.00 9.39 -22.07
CA LEU A 263 -0.86 9.44 -20.90
C LEU A 263 -0.29 10.39 -19.83
N ILE A 264 -1.17 11.08 -19.13
CA ILE A 264 -0.91 11.66 -17.81
C ILE A 264 -1.53 10.74 -16.78
N ALA A 265 -0.71 10.09 -15.94
CA ALA A 265 -1.17 9.25 -14.84
C ALA A 265 -1.45 10.10 -13.62
N GLY A 266 -2.73 10.14 -13.21
CA GLY A 266 -3.20 10.68 -11.94
C GLY A 266 -3.40 9.56 -10.92
N GLU A 267 -3.77 9.92 -9.70
CA GLU A 267 -4.01 8.99 -8.60
C GLU A 267 -5.44 9.08 -8.06
N PRO A 268 -6.00 7.93 -7.56
CA PRO A 268 -7.28 7.93 -6.87
C PRO A 268 -7.26 8.79 -5.58
N PRO A 269 -8.44 9.28 -5.09
CA PRO A 269 -9.77 9.01 -5.63
C PRO A 269 -10.15 9.88 -6.84
N ALA A 270 -9.39 10.93 -7.12
CA ALA A 270 -9.62 11.85 -8.23
C ALA A 270 -8.29 12.47 -8.66
N PRO A 271 -8.14 12.83 -9.94
CA PRO A 271 -6.91 13.49 -10.39
C PRO A 271 -6.74 14.83 -9.69
N ASP A 272 -5.48 15.22 -9.46
CA ASP A 272 -5.17 16.57 -9.02
C ASP A 272 -5.60 17.58 -10.09
N ARG A 273 -5.99 18.77 -9.65
CA ARG A 273 -6.29 19.90 -10.54
C ARG A 273 -5.18 20.21 -11.56
N ALA A 274 -3.92 19.98 -11.18
CA ALA A 274 -2.79 20.12 -12.09
C ALA A 274 -2.84 19.09 -13.24
N VAL A 275 -3.24 17.84 -12.97
CA VAL A 275 -3.43 16.79 -13.99
C VAL A 275 -4.54 17.18 -14.96
N GLU A 276 -5.70 17.64 -14.45
CA GLU A 276 -6.82 18.08 -15.28
C GLU A 276 -6.44 19.27 -16.17
N LEU A 277 -5.73 20.26 -15.59
CA LEU A 277 -5.29 21.45 -16.34
C LEU A 277 -4.29 21.06 -17.43
N LEU A 278 -3.30 20.24 -17.10
CA LEU A 278 -2.31 19.79 -18.08
C LEU A 278 -2.94 18.98 -19.20
N SER A 279 -3.89 18.10 -18.90
CA SER A 279 -4.64 17.35 -19.91
C SER A 279 -5.41 18.29 -20.84
N SER A 280 -6.13 19.24 -20.28
CA SER A 280 -6.93 20.23 -21.04
C SER A 280 -6.07 21.10 -21.95
N GLU A 281 -4.92 21.60 -21.46
CA GLU A 281 -4.04 22.54 -22.17
C GLU A 281 -3.13 21.82 -23.19
N SER A 282 -2.67 20.61 -22.90
CA SER A 282 -1.78 19.85 -23.78
C SER A 282 -2.53 18.99 -24.80
N GLY A 283 -3.77 18.61 -24.51
CA GLY A 283 -4.53 17.61 -25.27
C GLY A 283 -4.09 16.16 -25.02
N VAL A 284 -3.22 15.91 -24.03
CA VAL A 284 -2.82 14.57 -23.62
C VAL A 284 -3.90 14.02 -22.68
N PRO A 285 -4.44 12.81 -22.92
CA PRO A 285 -5.44 12.23 -22.04
C PRO A 285 -4.86 11.91 -20.66
N PHE A 286 -5.72 11.83 -19.64
CA PHE A 286 -5.32 11.32 -18.33
C PHE A 286 -6.11 10.07 -17.93
N ALA A 287 -5.52 9.26 -17.05
CA ALA A 287 -6.18 8.17 -16.35
C ALA A 287 -5.66 8.05 -14.93
N LEU A 288 -6.45 7.40 -14.06
CA LEU A 288 -6.03 7.11 -12.70
C LEU A 288 -5.31 5.77 -12.67
N LEU A 289 -4.15 5.74 -12.02
CA LEU A 289 -3.39 4.54 -11.67
C LEU A 289 -3.23 4.53 -10.15
N ASP A 290 -3.48 3.39 -9.52
CA ASP A 290 -3.47 3.23 -8.08
C ASP A 290 -2.21 2.49 -7.63
N THR A 291 -1.45 3.06 -6.73
CA THR A 291 -0.25 2.44 -6.15
C THR A 291 -0.55 1.46 -5.01
N ALA A 292 -1.82 1.34 -4.62
CA ALA A 292 -2.24 0.64 -3.40
C ALA A 292 -1.60 1.22 -2.11
N SER A 293 -1.24 2.50 -2.12
CA SER A 293 -0.71 3.20 -0.93
C SER A 293 -1.75 3.37 0.18
N SER A 294 -3.03 3.34 -0.19
CA SER A 294 -4.19 3.40 0.70
C SER A 294 -5.29 2.47 0.23
N GLY A 295 -6.30 2.23 1.08
CA GLY A 295 -7.43 1.38 0.71
C GLY A 295 -8.41 1.15 1.85
N PRO A 296 -9.38 0.23 1.67
CA PRO A 296 -10.36 -0.09 2.72
C PRO A 296 -9.69 -0.83 3.89
N ALA A 297 -10.11 -0.51 5.12
CA ALA A 297 -9.56 -1.12 6.33
C ALA A 297 -9.83 -2.65 6.41
N ASP A 298 -10.82 -3.13 5.68
CA ASP A 298 -11.20 -4.54 5.53
C ASP A 298 -10.79 -5.14 4.18
N ALA A 299 -9.74 -4.58 3.55
CA ALA A 299 -9.26 -5.02 2.24
C ALA A 299 -9.14 -6.55 2.17
N ALA A 300 -9.63 -7.13 1.07
CA ALA A 300 -9.52 -8.55 0.80
C ALA A 300 -8.05 -8.97 0.62
N PRO A 301 -7.70 -10.25 0.82
CA PRO A 301 -6.31 -10.73 0.69
C PRO A 301 -5.67 -10.47 -0.67
N ASP A 302 -6.48 -10.42 -1.73
CA ASP A 302 -6.06 -10.19 -3.12
C ASP A 302 -6.20 -8.71 -3.57
N TYR A 303 -6.33 -7.78 -2.62
CA TYR A 303 -6.56 -6.36 -2.93
C TYR A 303 -5.45 -5.78 -3.80
N TYR A 304 -4.18 -6.05 -3.45
CA TYR A 304 -3.03 -5.56 -4.20
C TYR A 304 -3.05 -6.06 -5.65
N GLU A 305 -3.27 -7.36 -5.84
CA GLU A 305 -3.29 -7.98 -7.15
C GLU A 305 -4.41 -7.43 -8.03
N ARG A 306 -5.59 -7.15 -7.46
CA ARG A 306 -6.70 -6.54 -8.20
C ARG A 306 -6.37 -5.11 -8.63
N VAL A 307 -5.81 -4.31 -7.74
CA VAL A 307 -5.38 -2.94 -8.05
C VAL A 307 -4.36 -2.95 -9.20
N MET A 308 -3.37 -3.82 -9.15
CA MET A 308 -2.35 -3.92 -10.21
C MET A 308 -2.95 -4.44 -11.53
N ALA A 309 -3.89 -5.38 -11.49
CA ALA A 309 -4.58 -5.84 -12.69
C ALA A 309 -5.42 -4.71 -13.35
N ASP A 310 -6.08 -3.88 -12.56
CA ASP A 310 -6.83 -2.73 -13.07
C ASP A 310 -5.89 -1.67 -13.70
N ASN A 311 -4.74 -1.44 -13.10
CA ASN A 311 -3.69 -0.59 -13.67
C ASN A 311 -3.20 -1.13 -15.02
N ILE A 312 -2.93 -2.44 -15.10
CA ILE A 312 -2.49 -3.10 -16.34
C ILE A 312 -3.54 -2.93 -17.44
N GLN A 313 -4.82 -3.16 -17.15
CA GLN A 313 -5.91 -2.97 -18.11
C GLN A 313 -6.00 -1.51 -18.58
N THR A 314 -5.82 -0.56 -17.66
CA THR A 314 -5.82 0.87 -17.99
C THR A 314 -4.65 1.21 -18.89
N LEU A 315 -3.44 0.77 -18.56
CA LEU A 315 -2.26 1.01 -19.39
C LEU A 315 -2.40 0.36 -20.77
N ARG A 316 -2.84 -0.89 -20.88
CA ARG A 316 -3.08 -1.55 -22.18
C ARG A 316 -4.00 -0.73 -23.07
N ARG A 317 -5.10 -0.19 -22.51
CA ARG A 317 -6.06 0.66 -23.25
C ARG A 317 -5.44 1.92 -23.83
N TYR A 318 -4.62 2.63 -23.07
CA TYR A 318 -4.04 3.90 -23.50
C TYR A 318 -2.81 3.73 -24.39
N PHE A 319 -2.06 2.66 -24.19
CA PHE A 319 -0.84 2.39 -24.95
C PHE A 319 -1.08 1.49 -26.18
N ASP A 320 -2.35 1.26 -26.55
CA ASP A 320 -2.76 0.46 -27.72
C ASP A 320 -2.14 -0.95 -27.73
N VAL A 321 -2.13 -1.60 -26.56
CA VAL A 321 -1.58 -2.95 -26.37
C VAL A 321 -2.72 -3.93 -26.22
N PRO A 322 -2.73 -5.07 -26.96
CA PRO A 322 -3.81 -6.06 -26.91
C PRO A 322 -3.95 -6.77 -25.56
#